data_63f5be540116a06054dfb81c693fa9b6
#
_entry.id   63f5be540116a06054dfb81c693fa9b6
#
_cell.length_a   1.000
_cell.length_b   1.000
_cell.length_c   1.000
_cell.angle_alpha   90.00
_cell.angle_beta   90.00
_cell.angle_gamma   90.00
#
_symmetry.space_group_name_H-M   'P 1'
#
loop_
_entity.id
_entity.type
_entity.pdbx_description
1 polymer ?
#
loop_
_entity_poly.entity_id
_entity_poly.type
_entity_poly.pdbx_seq_one_letter_code
_entity_poly.pdbx_strand_id
1 'polypeptide(L)'
;MNRSIINIIDGVQTSDGAGVKLRRIIGGPDLNMLDPFLLFDEFGSDNPDDYIAGFPPHPHRGFETITYMLNGKFRHKDSAGNEGLLSDGSVQWMTAGSGVIHSEMPEKTDGLVRGFQLWLNLPKKLKMIDPSYSDIPSDKIPEVDIDNGRVRVISGTYNNITGPGKPHTGVLYFDVELNQSESIEIPIDDFWNTFIYVYSGQACVGDHNILQGQLAIFSQKGLLRFSSSASSVLQCIVVSGETINEPVAR
;
A
#
# COMPACT_ATOMS: atom_id res chain seq x y z
N MET A 1 10.21 21.69 10.86
CA MET A 1 8.73 21.75 10.99
C MET A 1 8.20 20.35 10.75
N ASN A 2 7.24 19.88 11.52
CA ASN A 2 6.64 18.56 11.31
C ASN A 2 5.38 18.68 10.46
N ARG A 3 5.07 17.64 9.69
CA ARG A 3 3.79 17.49 8.98
C ARG A 3 2.67 17.35 10.00
N SER A 4 1.55 18.01 9.75
CA SER A 4 0.34 17.91 10.56
C SER A 4 -0.71 17.06 9.85
N ILE A 5 -1.60 16.41 10.61
CA ILE A 5 -2.76 15.73 10.05
C ILE A 5 -3.71 16.76 9.47
N ILE A 6 -4.18 16.52 8.25
CA ILE A 6 -5.21 17.33 7.58
C ILE A 6 -6.55 16.60 7.51
N ASN A 7 -6.53 15.27 7.53
CA ASN A 7 -7.75 14.45 7.58
C ASN A 7 -7.47 13.05 8.12
N ILE A 8 -8.46 12.43 8.75
CA ILE A 8 -8.47 11.01 9.14
C ILE A 8 -9.69 10.37 8.49
N ILE A 9 -9.48 9.27 7.79
CA ILE A 9 -10.50 8.56 7.01
C ILE A 9 -10.69 7.16 7.59
N ASP A 10 -11.91 6.76 7.83
CA ASP A 10 -12.26 5.39 8.12
C ASP A 10 -12.37 4.58 6.83
N GLY A 11 -11.75 3.41 6.82
CA GLY A 11 -11.95 2.49 5.70
C GLY A 11 -13.35 1.86 5.73
N VAL A 12 -13.97 1.74 4.56
CA VAL A 12 -15.33 1.20 4.40
C VAL A 12 -15.27 -0.27 4.02
N GLN A 13 -15.98 -1.12 4.75
CA GLN A 13 -16.13 -2.54 4.39
C GLN A 13 -16.92 -2.67 3.09
N THR A 14 -16.36 -3.43 2.14
CA THR A 14 -16.96 -3.68 0.84
C THR A 14 -16.49 -5.04 0.30
N SER A 15 -16.84 -5.34 -0.94
CA SER A 15 -16.31 -6.48 -1.68
C SER A 15 -15.93 -6.06 -3.09
N ASP A 16 -14.92 -6.74 -3.67
CA ASP A 16 -14.48 -6.54 -5.04
C ASP A 16 -14.11 -7.89 -5.69
N GLY A 17 -13.74 -7.88 -6.98
CA GLY A 17 -13.49 -9.11 -7.72
C GLY A 17 -14.74 -10.00 -7.78
N ALA A 18 -14.59 -11.28 -7.52
CA ALA A 18 -15.71 -12.23 -7.47
C ALA A 18 -16.34 -12.36 -6.07
N GLY A 19 -16.19 -11.34 -5.21
CA GLY A 19 -16.76 -11.29 -3.87
C GLY A 19 -15.74 -11.31 -2.74
N VAL A 20 -14.48 -10.99 -3.03
CA VAL A 20 -13.43 -10.83 -2.00
C VAL A 20 -13.81 -9.70 -1.06
N LYS A 21 -13.91 -10.01 0.23
CA LYS A 21 -14.17 -8.99 1.26
C LYS A 21 -12.92 -8.18 1.53
N LEU A 22 -13.08 -6.87 1.56
CA LEU A 22 -12.00 -5.93 1.79
C LEU A 22 -12.49 -4.65 2.47
N ARG A 23 -11.55 -3.89 2.97
CA ARG A 23 -11.77 -2.52 3.46
C ARG A 23 -11.17 -1.56 2.44
N ARG A 24 -12.01 -0.73 1.82
CA ARG A 24 -11.59 0.32 0.88
C ARG A 24 -11.39 1.64 1.61
N ILE A 25 -10.21 2.21 1.47
CA ILE A 25 -9.80 3.45 2.15
C ILE A 25 -9.69 4.60 1.15
N ILE A 26 -8.97 4.40 0.04
CA ILE A 26 -8.92 5.34 -1.10
C ILE A 26 -9.68 4.71 -2.26
N GLY A 27 -10.43 5.49 -3.00
CA GLY A 27 -11.33 5.02 -4.07
C GLY A 27 -12.77 4.85 -3.60
N GLY A 28 -13.06 5.18 -2.34
CA GLY A 28 -14.38 5.14 -1.71
C GLY A 28 -15.07 6.52 -1.68
N PRO A 29 -16.25 6.58 -1.05
CA PRO A 29 -17.05 7.80 -1.00
C PRO A 29 -16.38 8.93 -0.19
N ASP A 30 -15.64 8.60 0.88
CA ASP A 30 -15.03 9.59 1.76
C ASP A 30 -13.70 10.11 1.23
N LEU A 31 -13.01 9.32 0.42
CA LEU A 31 -11.76 9.69 -0.25
C LEU A 31 -11.70 9.05 -1.63
N ASN A 32 -12.17 9.78 -2.64
CA ASN A 32 -12.24 9.30 -4.01
C ASN A 32 -10.87 9.04 -4.64
N MET A 33 -9.87 9.85 -4.32
CA MET A 33 -8.45 9.68 -4.65
C MET A 33 -7.59 10.62 -3.82
N LEU A 34 -6.31 10.30 -3.70
CA LEU A 34 -5.26 11.17 -3.15
C LEU A 34 -4.09 11.15 -4.13
N ASP A 35 -4.01 12.11 -5.07
CA ASP A 35 -3.00 12.12 -6.13
C ASP A 35 -1.57 11.84 -5.58
N PRO A 36 -0.82 10.86 -6.09
CA PRO A 36 -1.09 10.02 -7.25
C PRO A 36 -1.85 8.71 -6.95
N PHE A 37 -2.37 8.51 -5.75
CA PHE A 37 -3.00 7.26 -5.32
C PHE A 37 -4.47 7.22 -5.73
N LEU A 38 -4.84 6.23 -6.55
CA LEU A 38 -6.19 6.07 -7.11
C LEU A 38 -7.06 5.15 -6.25
N LEU A 39 -6.44 4.19 -5.58
CA LEU A 39 -7.09 3.20 -4.72
C LEU A 39 -6.13 2.72 -3.64
N PHE A 40 -6.65 2.48 -2.45
CA PHE A 40 -5.96 1.74 -1.41
C PHE A 40 -6.97 0.87 -0.66
N ASP A 41 -6.76 -0.44 -0.73
CA ASP A 41 -7.58 -1.46 -0.08
C ASP A 41 -6.74 -2.31 0.87
N GLU A 42 -7.32 -2.67 2.01
CA GLU A 42 -6.88 -3.78 2.84
C GLU A 42 -7.84 -4.96 2.63
N PHE A 43 -7.33 -6.09 2.16
CA PHE A 43 -8.06 -7.35 2.16
C PHE A 43 -7.53 -8.26 3.26
N GLY A 44 -8.43 -9.00 3.91
CA GLY A 44 -8.01 -9.92 4.97
C GLY A 44 -9.17 -10.66 5.60
N SER A 45 -9.04 -11.99 5.64
CA SER A 45 -9.94 -12.89 6.34
C SER A 45 -9.24 -14.22 6.64
N ASP A 46 -9.64 -14.86 7.71
CA ASP A 46 -9.31 -16.26 8.04
C ASP A 46 -10.39 -17.24 7.55
N ASN A 47 -11.51 -16.72 7.03
CA ASN A 47 -12.56 -17.51 6.41
C ASN A 47 -12.36 -17.59 4.89
N PRO A 48 -12.06 -18.77 4.32
CA PRO A 48 -11.85 -18.94 2.89
C PRO A 48 -13.00 -18.43 2.00
N ASP A 49 -14.24 -18.50 2.46
CA ASP A 49 -15.41 -18.03 1.70
C ASP A 49 -15.36 -16.52 1.41
N ASP A 50 -14.57 -15.76 2.18
CA ASP A 50 -14.43 -14.34 2.03
C ASP A 50 -13.40 -13.93 0.95
N TYR A 51 -12.54 -14.86 0.48
CA TYR A 51 -11.46 -14.54 -0.46
C TYR A 51 -11.25 -15.56 -1.58
N ILE A 52 -11.74 -16.82 -1.45
CA ILE A 52 -11.37 -17.90 -2.38
C ILE A 52 -11.80 -17.64 -3.82
N ALA A 53 -12.83 -16.83 -4.04
CA ALA A 53 -13.29 -16.46 -5.36
C ALA A 53 -12.29 -15.58 -6.12
N GLY A 54 -11.41 -14.88 -5.41
CA GLY A 54 -10.31 -14.08 -5.96
C GLY A 54 -10.75 -12.97 -6.89
N PHE A 55 -9.80 -12.55 -7.71
CA PHE A 55 -10.00 -11.55 -8.76
C PHE A 55 -9.82 -12.21 -10.12
N PRO A 56 -10.91 -12.69 -10.75
CA PRO A 56 -10.89 -13.29 -12.10
C PRO A 56 -10.33 -12.32 -13.15
N PRO A 57 -10.08 -12.77 -14.39
CA PRO A 57 -9.50 -11.91 -15.43
C PRO A 57 -10.21 -10.57 -15.57
N HIS A 58 -9.47 -9.48 -15.33
CA HIS A 58 -9.94 -8.10 -15.42
C HIS A 58 -8.87 -7.19 -16.02
N PRO A 59 -9.24 -6.06 -16.68
CA PRO A 59 -8.30 -5.19 -17.35
C PRO A 59 -7.82 -4.06 -16.45
N HIS A 60 -6.55 -3.64 -16.66
CA HIS A 60 -6.00 -2.38 -16.17
C HIS A 60 -5.31 -1.61 -17.28
N ARG A 61 -5.31 -0.26 -17.19
CA ARG A 61 -4.66 0.61 -18.15
C ARG A 61 -4.31 1.97 -17.55
N GLY A 62 -3.08 2.43 -17.81
CA GLY A 62 -2.64 3.80 -17.51
C GLY A 62 -2.27 4.08 -16.06
N PHE A 63 -1.99 3.05 -15.27
CA PHE A 63 -1.55 3.15 -13.88
C PHE A 63 -0.74 1.91 -13.46
N GLU A 64 -0.25 1.90 -12.25
CA GLU A 64 0.46 0.78 -11.64
C GLU A 64 -0.37 0.20 -10.49
N THR A 65 -0.28 -1.11 -10.28
CA THR A 65 -0.84 -1.79 -9.12
C THR A 65 0.27 -2.37 -8.26
N ILE A 66 0.15 -2.23 -6.96
CA ILE A 66 1.09 -2.77 -5.98
C ILE A 66 0.30 -3.64 -5.01
N THR A 67 0.54 -4.94 -5.07
CA THR A 67 -0.03 -5.92 -4.14
C THR A 67 1.03 -6.28 -3.12
N TYR A 68 0.80 -6.00 -1.84
CA TYR A 68 1.66 -6.39 -0.73
C TYR A 68 0.96 -7.43 0.13
N MET A 69 1.52 -8.64 0.18
CA MET A 69 0.98 -9.74 0.99
C MET A 69 1.57 -9.70 2.40
N LEU A 70 0.73 -9.58 3.42
CA LEU A 70 1.15 -9.84 4.80
C LEU A 70 1.13 -11.34 5.10
N ASN A 71 0.03 -12.00 4.73
CA ASN A 71 -0.19 -13.44 4.95
C ASN A 71 -0.90 -14.07 3.75
N GLY A 72 -0.61 -15.35 3.51
CA GLY A 72 -1.26 -16.13 2.47
C GLY A 72 -0.54 -16.10 1.13
N LYS A 73 -1.21 -16.61 0.10
CA LYS A 73 -0.62 -16.76 -1.23
C LYS A 73 -1.61 -16.42 -2.32
N PHE A 74 -1.19 -15.61 -3.28
CA PHE A 74 -1.93 -15.33 -4.50
C PHE A 74 -1.13 -15.74 -5.74
N ARG A 75 -1.80 -16.45 -6.64
CA ARG A 75 -1.29 -16.75 -7.97
C ARG A 75 -1.77 -15.70 -8.94
N HIS A 76 -0.83 -15.04 -9.56
CA HIS A 76 -1.05 -14.05 -10.60
C HIS A 76 -0.84 -14.67 -11.98
N LYS A 77 -1.70 -14.31 -12.95
CA LYS A 77 -1.55 -14.62 -14.38
C LYS A 77 -2.01 -13.44 -15.22
N ASP A 78 -1.31 -13.21 -16.34
CA ASP A 78 -1.66 -12.14 -17.26
C ASP A 78 -1.83 -12.57 -18.72
N SER A 79 -2.36 -11.64 -19.53
CA SER A 79 -2.58 -11.84 -20.97
C SER A 79 -1.30 -11.91 -21.81
N ALA A 80 -0.14 -11.55 -21.26
CA ALA A 80 1.17 -11.65 -21.91
C ALA A 80 1.86 -13.00 -21.65
N GLY A 81 1.25 -13.87 -20.84
CA GLY A 81 1.76 -15.20 -20.49
C GLY A 81 2.66 -15.21 -19.25
N ASN A 82 2.72 -14.13 -18.49
CA ASN A 82 3.42 -14.13 -17.23
C ASN A 82 2.56 -14.81 -16.15
N GLU A 83 3.23 -15.53 -15.28
CA GLU A 83 2.65 -16.16 -14.10
C GLU A 83 3.60 -16.01 -12.91
N GLY A 84 3.07 -15.66 -11.75
CA GLY A 84 3.83 -15.50 -10.50
C GLY A 84 3.06 -15.99 -9.30
N LEU A 85 3.78 -16.24 -8.21
CA LEU A 85 3.21 -16.59 -6.92
C LEU A 85 3.69 -15.59 -5.88
N LEU A 86 2.77 -14.80 -5.36
CA LEU A 86 2.95 -13.97 -4.19
C LEU A 86 2.77 -14.80 -2.93
N SER A 87 3.65 -14.64 -1.96
CA SER A 87 3.61 -15.30 -0.66
C SER A 87 3.78 -14.29 0.47
N ASP A 88 3.77 -14.76 1.70
CA ASP A 88 3.93 -13.93 2.89
C ASP A 88 5.11 -12.96 2.77
N GLY A 89 4.84 -11.68 3.00
CA GLY A 89 5.81 -10.60 2.96
C GLY A 89 6.29 -10.19 1.56
N SER A 90 5.81 -10.82 0.47
CA SER A 90 6.19 -10.46 -0.89
C SER A 90 5.36 -9.32 -1.46
N VAL A 91 5.90 -8.65 -2.48
CA VAL A 91 5.24 -7.57 -3.21
C VAL A 91 5.23 -7.89 -4.70
N GLN A 92 4.11 -7.65 -5.35
CA GLN A 92 4.05 -7.55 -6.80
C GLN A 92 3.84 -6.10 -7.22
N TRP A 93 4.70 -5.63 -8.09
CA TRP A 93 4.60 -4.31 -8.72
C TRP A 93 4.30 -4.49 -10.20
N MET A 94 3.09 -4.16 -10.62
CA MET A 94 2.65 -4.26 -12.00
C MET A 94 2.45 -2.87 -12.59
N THR A 95 3.12 -2.59 -13.69
CA THR A 95 2.83 -1.43 -14.55
C THR A 95 1.84 -1.87 -15.62
N ALA A 96 0.60 -1.40 -15.56
CA ALA A 96 -0.39 -1.74 -16.57
C ALA A 96 -0.16 -1.00 -17.90
N GLY A 97 0.36 0.22 -17.84
CA GLY A 97 0.76 0.99 -19.04
C GLY A 97 -0.31 1.03 -20.13
N SER A 98 0.02 0.60 -21.34
CA SER A 98 -0.91 0.56 -22.49
C SER A 98 -2.07 -0.41 -22.35
N GLY A 99 -2.01 -1.32 -21.38
CA GLY A 99 -3.09 -2.22 -21.00
C GLY A 99 -2.65 -3.66 -20.79
N VAL A 100 -3.22 -4.29 -19.77
CA VAL A 100 -3.04 -5.70 -19.43
C VAL A 100 -4.35 -6.26 -18.90
N ILE A 101 -4.59 -7.53 -19.18
CA ILE A 101 -5.65 -8.31 -18.52
C ILE A 101 -4.94 -9.30 -17.60
N HIS A 102 -5.29 -9.29 -16.32
CA HIS A 102 -4.70 -10.20 -15.36
C HIS A 102 -5.75 -10.80 -14.41
N SER A 103 -5.33 -11.79 -13.67
CA SER A 103 -6.11 -12.43 -12.59
C SER A 103 -5.22 -12.61 -11.36
N GLU A 104 -5.80 -12.51 -10.18
CA GLU A 104 -5.17 -12.74 -8.89
C GLU A 104 -6.02 -13.73 -8.12
N MET A 105 -5.56 -14.97 -8.05
CA MET A 105 -6.34 -16.08 -7.46
C MET A 105 -5.64 -16.55 -6.18
N PRO A 106 -6.35 -16.63 -5.04
CA PRO A 106 -5.80 -17.23 -3.84
C PRO A 106 -5.37 -18.67 -4.11
N GLU A 107 -4.19 -19.03 -3.69
CA GLU A 107 -3.85 -20.44 -3.55
C GLU A 107 -4.68 -21.01 -2.41
N LYS A 108 -5.19 -22.23 -2.60
CA LYS A 108 -5.97 -22.89 -1.55
C LYS A 108 -5.11 -23.01 -0.30
N THR A 109 -5.47 -22.26 0.71
CA THR A 109 -4.81 -22.28 2.01
C THR A 109 -5.87 -22.38 3.10
N ASP A 110 -5.58 -23.15 4.10
CA ASP A 110 -6.31 -23.07 5.36
C ASP A 110 -5.64 -21.95 6.14
N GLY A 111 -6.36 -20.87 6.45
CA GLY A 111 -5.87 -19.81 7.31
C GLY A 111 -5.98 -18.39 6.75
N LEU A 112 -5.27 -17.49 7.40
CA LEU A 112 -5.34 -16.06 7.14
C LEU A 112 -4.74 -15.71 5.77
N VAL A 113 -5.54 -15.04 4.96
CA VAL A 113 -5.07 -14.25 3.82
C VAL A 113 -5.22 -12.78 4.18
N ARG A 114 -4.13 -12.00 4.11
CA ARG A 114 -4.14 -10.56 4.40
C ARG A 114 -3.12 -9.82 3.56
N GLY A 115 -3.48 -8.64 3.08
CA GLY A 115 -2.58 -7.79 2.32
C GLY A 115 -3.21 -6.48 1.92
N PHE A 116 -2.47 -5.74 1.11
CA PHE A 116 -2.86 -4.42 0.63
C PHE A 116 -2.78 -4.35 -0.88
N GLN A 117 -3.72 -3.62 -1.47
CA GLN A 117 -3.71 -3.25 -2.88
C GLN A 117 -3.62 -1.73 -2.98
N LEU A 118 -2.59 -1.22 -3.62
CA LEU A 118 -2.41 0.19 -3.92
C LEU A 118 -2.42 0.40 -5.44
N TRP A 119 -3.21 1.36 -5.93
CA TRP A 119 -3.13 1.81 -7.31
C TRP A 119 -2.46 3.16 -7.38
N LEU A 120 -1.39 3.22 -8.16
CA LEU A 120 -0.56 4.41 -8.37
C LEU A 120 -0.76 4.92 -9.81
N ASN A 121 -1.23 6.15 -9.95
CA ASN A 121 -1.46 6.75 -11.26
C ASN A 121 -0.13 6.97 -12.01
N LEU A 122 -0.18 6.87 -13.33
CA LEU A 122 0.91 7.28 -14.21
C LEU A 122 0.60 8.65 -14.83
N PRO A 123 1.61 9.53 -14.97
CA PRO A 123 1.44 10.76 -15.72
C PRO A 123 1.11 10.47 -17.19
N LYS A 124 0.40 11.38 -17.85
CA LYS A 124 -0.08 11.24 -19.24
C LYS A 124 0.98 10.70 -20.19
N LYS A 125 2.21 11.19 -20.05
CA LYS A 125 3.35 10.79 -20.91
C LYS A 125 3.75 9.32 -20.75
N LEU A 126 3.40 8.67 -19.64
CA LEU A 126 3.76 7.28 -19.32
C LEU A 126 2.56 6.31 -19.37
N LYS A 127 1.33 6.81 -19.58
CA LYS A 127 0.14 5.94 -19.58
C LYS A 127 0.12 4.86 -20.65
N MET A 128 0.93 5.02 -21.72
CA MET A 128 0.96 4.13 -22.87
C MET A 128 2.29 3.37 -23.02
N ILE A 129 3.12 3.32 -21.97
CA ILE A 129 4.32 2.47 -21.94
C ILE A 129 3.93 0.99 -21.93
N ASP A 130 4.87 0.13 -22.27
CA ASP A 130 4.64 -1.32 -22.28
C ASP A 130 4.34 -1.83 -20.86
N PRO A 131 3.40 -2.77 -20.70
CA PRO A 131 3.16 -3.44 -19.42
C PRO A 131 4.41 -4.16 -18.91
N SER A 132 4.60 -4.14 -17.60
CA SER A 132 5.72 -4.83 -16.97
C SER A 132 5.37 -5.30 -15.56
N TYR A 133 6.10 -6.30 -15.07
CA TYR A 133 5.95 -6.88 -13.74
C TYR A 133 7.28 -6.95 -13.01
N SER A 134 7.21 -6.82 -11.70
CA SER A 134 8.29 -7.07 -10.79
C SER A 134 7.74 -7.80 -9.57
N ASP A 135 7.97 -9.12 -9.51
CA ASP A 135 7.70 -9.90 -8.32
C ASP A 135 8.91 -9.76 -7.38
N ILE A 136 8.66 -9.24 -6.19
CA ILE A 136 9.66 -8.95 -5.18
C ILE A 136 9.46 -9.91 -4.01
N PRO A 137 10.27 -10.97 -3.90
CA PRO A 137 10.20 -11.89 -2.77
C PRO A 137 10.48 -11.19 -1.44
N SER A 138 9.91 -11.71 -0.36
CA SER A 138 10.05 -11.14 0.98
C SER A 138 11.51 -10.93 1.39
N ASP A 139 12.40 -11.86 1.06
CA ASP A 139 13.85 -11.81 1.37
C ASP A 139 14.62 -10.75 0.57
N LYS A 140 14.01 -10.14 -0.44
CA LYS A 140 14.58 -9.03 -1.21
C LYS A 140 14.13 -7.66 -0.73
N ILE A 141 13.15 -7.60 0.15
CA ILE A 141 12.69 -6.34 0.75
C ILE A 141 13.54 -6.10 2.00
N PRO A 142 14.41 -5.07 2.02
CA PRO A 142 15.25 -4.83 3.17
C PRO A 142 14.43 -4.42 4.40
N GLU A 143 14.84 -4.94 5.53
CA GLU A 143 14.35 -4.53 6.85
C GLU A 143 15.44 -3.72 7.55
N VAL A 144 15.08 -2.54 8.02
CA VAL A 144 15.94 -1.66 8.80
C VAL A 144 15.47 -1.74 10.25
N ASP A 145 16.28 -2.39 11.09
CA ASP A 145 16.07 -2.36 12.53
C ASP A 145 16.33 -0.94 13.04
N ILE A 146 15.41 -0.44 13.83
CA ILE A 146 15.55 0.79 14.59
C ILE A 146 15.46 0.43 16.07
N ASP A 147 16.02 1.27 16.95
CA ASP A 147 16.14 0.96 18.38
C ASP A 147 14.84 0.40 18.99
N ASN A 148 13.70 0.79 18.42
CA ASN A 148 12.38 0.58 18.99
C ASN A 148 11.37 -0.01 18.01
N GLY A 149 11.83 -0.72 16.99
CA GLY A 149 10.96 -1.32 15.97
C GLY A 149 11.72 -1.67 14.70
N ARG A 150 10.99 -1.73 13.58
CA ARG A 150 11.58 -1.98 12.26
C ARG A 150 10.82 -1.27 11.15
N VAL A 151 11.52 -1.04 10.05
CA VAL A 151 10.98 -0.50 8.81
C VAL A 151 11.32 -1.44 7.67
N ARG A 152 10.33 -2.02 7.01
CA ARG A 152 10.49 -2.72 5.73
C ARG A 152 10.39 -1.69 4.61
N VAL A 153 11.45 -1.59 3.83
CA VAL A 153 11.57 -0.59 2.77
C VAL A 153 11.16 -1.22 1.44
N ILE A 154 9.88 -1.09 1.06
CA ILE A 154 9.36 -1.65 -0.19
C ILE A 154 9.77 -0.78 -1.38
N SER A 155 9.64 0.54 -1.26
CA SER A 155 10.06 1.53 -2.26
C SER A 155 10.51 2.82 -1.59
N GLY A 156 11.40 3.56 -2.25
CA GLY A 156 12.04 4.74 -1.67
C GLY A 156 13.25 4.39 -0.82
N THR A 157 13.73 5.34 -0.03
CA THR A 157 14.96 5.20 0.78
C THR A 157 14.70 5.57 2.24
N TYR A 158 15.12 4.73 3.16
CA TYR A 158 15.12 4.99 4.60
C TYR A 158 16.50 4.66 5.19
N ASN A 159 17.10 5.57 5.95
CA ASN A 159 18.44 5.42 6.55
C ASN A 159 19.50 4.90 5.55
N ASN A 160 19.54 5.45 4.35
CA ASN A 160 20.42 5.05 3.23
C ASN A 160 20.18 3.64 2.67
N ILE A 161 19.12 2.96 3.08
CA ILE A 161 18.69 1.68 2.53
C ILE A 161 17.56 1.95 1.54
N THR A 162 17.72 1.47 0.31
CA THR A 162 16.74 1.67 -0.77
C THR A 162 15.97 0.39 -1.02
N GLY A 163 14.65 0.52 -1.09
CA GLY A 163 13.74 -0.58 -1.42
C GLY A 163 13.83 -1.01 -2.88
N PRO A 164 13.46 -2.27 -3.17
CA PRO A 164 13.52 -2.83 -4.53
C PRO A 164 12.43 -2.35 -5.47
N GLY A 165 11.34 -1.74 -4.97
CA GLY A 165 10.26 -1.20 -5.80
C GLY A 165 10.76 -0.15 -6.77
N LYS A 166 10.30 -0.23 -8.03
CA LYS A 166 10.75 0.66 -9.13
C LYS A 166 9.57 1.41 -9.75
N PRO A 167 8.97 2.36 -9.02
CA PRO A 167 7.89 3.17 -9.56
C PRO A 167 8.37 4.04 -10.72
N HIS A 168 7.45 4.38 -11.63
CA HIS A 168 7.73 5.35 -12.71
C HIS A 168 7.64 6.81 -12.26
N THR A 169 7.13 7.05 -11.05
CA THR A 169 7.08 8.37 -10.39
C THR A 169 7.68 8.25 -9.00
N GLY A 170 7.99 9.37 -8.34
CA GLY A 170 8.52 9.33 -6.98
C GLY A 170 7.50 8.72 -6.00
N VAL A 171 7.86 7.59 -5.38
CA VAL A 171 7.02 6.92 -4.37
C VAL A 171 7.87 6.32 -3.27
N LEU A 172 7.46 6.57 -2.04
CA LEU A 172 7.91 5.93 -0.83
C LEU A 172 6.81 4.99 -0.35
N TYR A 173 7.16 3.74 -0.07
CA TYR A 173 6.25 2.76 0.50
C TYR A 173 6.98 1.95 1.57
N PHE A 174 6.59 2.12 2.82
CA PHE A 174 7.17 1.42 3.98
C PHE A 174 6.10 0.69 4.77
N ASP A 175 6.49 -0.46 5.31
CA ASP A 175 5.75 -1.14 6.37
C ASP A 175 6.53 -0.93 7.67
N VAL A 176 5.89 -0.28 8.65
CA VAL A 176 6.52 0.20 9.88
C VAL A 176 5.91 -0.51 11.07
N GLU A 177 6.78 -1.08 11.92
CA GLU A 177 6.43 -1.62 13.22
C GLU A 177 7.16 -0.82 14.32
N LEU A 178 6.42 -0.32 15.30
CA LEU A 178 6.96 0.36 16.47
C LEU A 178 6.52 -0.34 17.74
N ASN A 179 7.45 -0.57 18.65
CA ASN A 179 7.16 -1.02 20.01
C ASN A 179 6.34 0.04 20.76
N GLN A 180 5.78 -0.32 21.90
CA GLN A 180 4.93 0.57 22.72
C GLN A 180 5.70 1.83 23.14
N SER A 181 5.02 2.98 23.08
CA SER A 181 5.54 4.32 23.45
C SER A 181 6.74 4.80 22.62
N GLU A 182 6.95 4.23 21.43
CA GLU A 182 8.08 4.56 20.58
C GLU A 182 7.69 5.48 19.43
N SER A 183 8.67 6.20 18.89
CA SER A 183 8.43 7.17 17.83
C SER A 183 9.42 7.00 16.67
N ILE A 184 8.97 7.43 15.49
CA ILE A 184 9.77 7.44 14.27
C ILE A 184 9.67 8.80 13.58
N GLU A 185 10.76 9.18 12.91
CA GLU A 185 10.82 10.31 12.01
C GLU A 185 11.21 9.83 10.61
N ILE A 186 10.43 10.21 9.62
CA ILE A 186 10.65 9.83 8.23
C ILE A 186 10.78 11.11 7.39
N PRO A 187 11.96 11.35 6.80
CA PRO A 187 12.13 12.42 5.81
C PRO A 187 11.26 12.14 4.58
N ILE A 188 10.51 13.12 4.15
CA ILE A 188 9.65 13.04 2.97
C ILE A 188 9.84 14.31 2.16
N ASP A 189 9.93 14.18 0.85
CA ASP A 189 10.04 15.31 -0.06
C ASP A 189 8.85 16.26 0.09
N ASP A 190 9.12 17.56 0.06
CA ASP A 190 8.09 18.58 0.11
C ASP A 190 7.14 18.43 -1.09
N PHE A 191 5.88 18.78 -0.89
CA PHE A 191 4.80 18.70 -1.87
C PHE A 191 4.33 17.28 -2.26
N TRP A 192 4.94 16.24 -1.71
CA TRP A 192 4.41 14.89 -1.84
C TRP A 192 3.21 14.68 -0.93
N ASN A 193 2.15 14.10 -1.49
CA ASN A 193 1.03 13.64 -0.69
C ASN A 193 1.44 12.42 0.12
N THR A 194 1.08 12.42 1.38
CA THR A 194 1.53 11.42 2.35
C THR A 194 0.37 10.95 3.20
N PHE A 195 0.31 9.65 3.42
CA PHE A 195 -0.60 9.07 4.39
C PHE A 195 0.09 7.97 5.21
N ILE A 196 -0.46 7.72 6.40
CA ILE A 196 -0.24 6.48 7.16
C ILE A 196 -1.57 5.73 7.26
N TYR A 197 -1.52 4.41 7.16
CA TYR A 197 -2.67 3.53 7.39
C TYR A 197 -2.32 2.57 8.51
N VAL A 198 -3.09 2.60 9.60
CA VAL A 198 -2.88 1.74 10.78
C VAL A 198 -3.64 0.44 10.58
N TYR A 199 -2.91 -0.67 10.45
CA TYR A 199 -3.51 -1.99 10.29
C TYR A 199 -3.45 -2.85 11.56
N SER A 200 -2.70 -2.38 12.59
CA SER A 200 -2.68 -2.99 13.94
C SER A 200 -2.25 -1.95 14.97
N GLY A 201 -2.87 -1.95 16.13
CA GLY A 201 -2.55 -1.02 17.21
C GLY A 201 -3.09 0.39 17.00
N GLN A 202 -2.32 1.39 17.42
CA GLN A 202 -2.71 2.80 17.38
C GLN A 202 -1.49 3.69 17.17
N ALA A 203 -1.59 4.62 16.23
CA ALA A 203 -0.60 5.69 16.04
C ALA A 203 -1.06 6.99 16.72
N CYS A 204 -0.07 7.78 17.17
CA CYS A 204 -0.28 9.08 17.80
C CYS A 204 0.51 10.15 17.04
N VAL A 205 -0.15 11.28 16.74
CA VAL A 205 0.46 12.47 16.10
C VAL A 205 -0.01 13.71 16.83
N GLY A 206 0.83 14.32 17.67
CA GLY A 206 0.40 15.37 18.60
C GLY A 206 -0.75 14.85 19.49
N ASP A 207 -1.88 15.55 19.49
CA ASP A 207 -3.07 15.16 20.27
C ASP A 207 -4.03 14.24 19.51
N HIS A 208 -3.69 13.83 18.28
CA HIS A 208 -4.53 12.96 17.46
C HIS A 208 -4.12 11.49 17.60
N ASN A 209 -5.13 10.63 17.75
CA ASN A 209 -5.01 9.18 17.69
C ASN A 209 -5.56 8.67 16.37
N ILE A 210 -4.80 7.79 15.72
CA ILE A 210 -5.19 7.11 14.50
C ILE A 210 -5.35 5.64 14.86
N LEU A 211 -6.57 5.15 14.75
CA LEU A 211 -6.94 3.81 15.17
C LEU A 211 -6.75 2.79 14.05
N GLN A 212 -6.74 1.52 14.41
CA GLN A 212 -6.74 0.43 13.43
C GLN A 212 -7.89 0.58 12.43
N GLY A 213 -7.57 0.44 11.15
CA GLY A 213 -8.50 0.61 10.04
C GLY A 213 -8.66 2.05 9.56
N GLN A 214 -7.93 3.00 10.16
CA GLN A 214 -7.94 4.41 9.77
C GLN A 214 -6.71 4.79 8.97
N LEU A 215 -6.89 5.72 8.02
CA LEU A 215 -5.86 6.39 7.26
C LEU A 215 -5.80 7.86 7.65
N ALA A 216 -4.60 8.35 7.99
CA ALA A 216 -4.37 9.78 8.21
C ALA A 216 -3.60 10.39 7.05
N ILE A 217 -4.10 11.50 6.50
CA ILE A 217 -3.47 12.30 5.46
C ILE A 217 -2.71 13.45 6.12
N PHE A 218 -1.50 13.73 5.63
CA PHE A 218 -0.61 14.74 6.18
C PHE A 218 -0.43 15.95 5.27
N SER A 219 -0.08 17.08 5.87
CA SER A 219 0.34 18.28 5.14
C SER A 219 1.61 18.01 4.32
N GLN A 220 1.80 18.76 3.22
CA GLN A 220 2.82 18.49 2.20
C GLN A 220 4.25 18.97 2.55
N LYS A 221 4.48 19.56 3.72
CA LYS A 221 5.81 20.11 4.07
C LYS A 221 6.27 19.66 5.43
N GLY A 222 7.56 19.35 5.51
CA GLY A 222 8.22 19.01 6.75
C GLY A 222 8.39 17.52 6.98
N LEU A 223 8.88 17.17 8.14
CA LEU A 223 9.19 15.81 8.57
C LEU A 223 7.92 15.07 8.99
N LEU A 224 7.73 13.84 8.53
CA LEU A 224 6.68 12.98 9.06
C LEU A 224 7.15 12.40 10.41
N ARG A 225 6.41 12.70 11.47
CA ARG A 225 6.68 12.19 12.81
C ARG A 225 5.41 11.62 13.41
N PHE A 226 5.49 10.40 13.94
CA PHE A 226 4.41 9.75 14.68
C PHE A 226 4.99 8.77 15.72
N SER A 227 4.15 8.33 16.65
CA SER A 227 4.51 7.35 17.66
C SER A 227 3.44 6.28 17.79
N SER A 228 3.82 5.16 18.41
CA SER A 228 2.88 4.16 18.89
C SER A 228 2.24 4.60 20.22
N SER A 229 1.07 4.03 20.54
CA SER A 229 0.46 4.21 21.85
C SER A 229 1.24 3.46 22.95
N ALA A 230 0.99 3.84 24.20
CA ALA A 230 1.55 3.14 25.36
C ALA A 230 0.98 1.73 25.58
N SER A 231 -0.14 1.40 24.93
CA SER A 231 -0.89 0.17 25.17
C SER A 231 -0.68 -0.92 24.13
N SER A 232 -0.10 -0.59 22.96
CA SER A 232 0.01 -1.55 21.87
C SER A 232 1.22 -1.30 20.99
N VAL A 233 1.77 -2.36 20.42
CA VAL A 233 2.65 -2.29 19.26
C VAL A 233 1.86 -1.70 18.10
N LEU A 234 2.47 -0.76 17.38
CA LEU A 234 1.89 -0.18 16.17
C LEU A 234 2.42 -0.92 14.95
N GLN A 235 1.53 -1.27 14.04
CA GLN A 235 1.90 -1.67 12.67
C GLN A 235 1.11 -0.79 11.69
N CYS A 236 1.84 -0.13 10.81
CA CYS A 236 1.22 0.78 9.84
C CYS A 236 1.96 0.81 8.50
N ILE A 237 1.20 1.07 7.45
CA ILE A 237 1.73 1.36 6.12
C ILE A 237 1.95 2.87 6.01
N VAL A 238 3.14 3.28 5.59
CA VAL A 238 3.49 4.67 5.27
C VAL A 238 3.69 4.76 3.76
N VAL A 239 2.89 5.60 3.13
CA VAL A 239 3.01 5.86 1.69
C VAL A 239 3.11 7.35 1.44
N SER A 240 4.03 7.72 0.57
CA SER A 240 4.15 9.09 0.07
C SER A 240 4.45 9.08 -1.42
N GLY A 241 3.89 10.04 -2.17
CA GLY A 241 4.06 10.09 -3.61
C GLY A 241 4.08 11.49 -4.18
N GLU A 242 4.91 11.65 -5.22
CA GLU A 242 4.97 12.87 -6.02
C GLU A 242 3.62 13.13 -6.69
N THR A 243 3.09 14.34 -6.53
CA THR A 243 1.81 14.71 -7.14
C THR A 243 1.94 14.85 -8.65
N ILE A 244 1.02 14.25 -9.39
CA ILE A 244 1.00 14.31 -10.86
C ILE A 244 0.25 15.56 -11.34
N ASN A 245 -0.78 15.98 -10.61
CA ASN A 245 -1.63 17.14 -10.93
C ASN A 245 -2.25 17.08 -12.35
N GLU A 246 -2.59 15.89 -12.80
CA GLU A 246 -3.26 15.65 -14.08
C GLU A 246 -4.67 15.08 -13.88
N PRO A 247 -5.63 15.36 -14.78
CA PRO A 247 -6.97 14.76 -14.71
C PRO A 247 -6.92 13.23 -14.78
N VAL A 248 -7.76 12.57 -14.01
CA VAL A 248 -7.95 11.12 -14.04
C VAL A 248 -9.28 10.81 -14.72
N ALA A 249 -9.25 10.00 -15.80
CA ALA A 249 -10.46 9.43 -16.40
C ALA A 249 -10.88 8.18 -15.59
N ARG A 250 -12.18 8.03 -15.38
CA ARG A 250 -12.81 6.87 -14.74
C ARG A 250 -13.89 6.31 -15.64
#